data_5ef3dad5e51453206d8767a185a9a431
#
_entry.id   5ef3dad5e51453206d8767a185a9a431
#
_cell.length_a   1.000
_cell.length_b   1.000
_cell.length_c   1.000
_cell.angle_alpha   90.00
_cell.angle_beta   90.00
_cell.angle_gamma   90.00
#
_symmetry.space_group_name_H-M   'P 1'
#
loop_
_entity.id
_entity.type
_entity.pdbx_description
1 polymer ?
#
loop_
_entity_poly.entity_id
_entity_poly.type
_entity_poly.pdbx_seq_one_letter_code
_entity_poly.pdbx_strand_id
1 'polypeptide(L)'
;SFPTRRSSDLPPVYTKLYVLTGDKKYIKFMNREYKATYDHLFDKEENLFYRDWRYFDQREANGRKVFWGRGNGWVLGGLAEILKELPAKDKNRKFYEELFVKLCTRVAKLQNADGFWHASLLDPASYPSPETSCTTFIVYALAYGINEGLLDKDTFLPILVKGWNAQVSAVDADGKLGYVQPIGADPKKVTRNMTEVYGVGAFLMGGCEIYKMAR
;
A
#
# COMPACT_ATOMS: atom_id res chain seq x y z
N SER A 1 -19.03 -11.12 -2.01
CA SER A 1 -18.15 -10.00 -2.40
C SER A 1 -16.84 -10.12 -1.64
N PHE A 2 -15.73 -10.18 -2.37
CA PHE A 2 -14.41 -10.19 -1.76
C PHE A 2 -13.92 -8.73 -1.64
N PRO A 3 -13.97 -8.11 -0.45
CA PRO A 3 -13.40 -6.80 -0.27
C PRO A 3 -11.87 -6.87 -0.38
N THR A 4 -11.23 -5.78 -0.78
CA THR A 4 -9.76 -5.60 -0.83
C THR A 4 -9.02 -6.08 0.45
N ARG A 5 -9.67 -6.12 1.60
CA ARG A 5 -9.14 -6.72 2.83
C ARG A 5 -8.65 -8.16 2.65
N ARG A 6 -9.35 -8.99 1.83
CA ARG A 6 -8.94 -10.38 1.62
C ARG A 6 -7.76 -10.51 0.65
N SER A 7 -7.50 -9.51 -0.19
CA SER A 7 -6.34 -9.51 -1.09
C SER A 7 -5.10 -8.87 -0.49
N SER A 8 -5.21 -8.14 0.62
CA SER A 8 -4.07 -7.54 1.32
C SER A 8 -3.59 -8.35 2.52
N ASP A 9 -4.51 -8.83 3.35
CA ASP A 9 -4.18 -9.42 4.66
C ASP A 9 -3.93 -10.93 4.58
N LEU A 10 -4.73 -11.65 3.78
CA LEU A 10 -4.64 -13.11 3.67
C LEU A 10 -3.53 -13.64 2.77
N PRO A 11 -3.20 -13.01 1.61
CA PRO A 11 -2.20 -13.54 0.70
C PRO A 11 -0.82 -13.73 1.33
N PRO A 12 -0.26 -12.79 2.14
CA PRO A 12 0.99 -13.03 2.86
C PRO A 12 0.94 -14.24 3.79
N VAL A 13 -0.19 -14.45 4.48
CA VAL A 13 -0.38 -15.60 5.38
C VAL A 13 -0.33 -16.92 4.60
N TYR A 14 -1.04 -17.01 3.47
CA TYR A 14 -1.00 -18.21 2.63
C TYR A 14 0.38 -18.45 2.02
N THR A 15 1.11 -17.39 1.66
CA THR A 15 2.49 -17.51 1.17
C THR A 15 3.39 -18.09 2.27
N LYS A 16 3.30 -17.56 3.50
CA LYS A 16 4.05 -18.09 4.66
C LYS A 16 3.70 -19.54 4.97
N LEU A 17 2.42 -19.90 4.94
CA LEU A 17 1.97 -21.29 5.14
C LEU A 17 2.55 -22.23 4.06
N TYR A 18 2.60 -21.78 2.81
CA TYR A 18 3.24 -22.56 1.74
C TYR A 18 4.72 -22.78 2.01
N VAL A 19 5.45 -21.73 2.37
CA VAL A 19 6.90 -21.84 2.65
C VAL A 19 7.18 -22.73 3.84
N LEU A 20 6.39 -22.60 4.92
CA LEU A 20 6.58 -23.36 6.15
C LEU A 20 6.21 -24.84 6.01
N THR A 21 5.17 -25.15 5.24
CA THR A 21 4.64 -26.53 5.17
C THR A 21 5.05 -27.30 3.91
N GLY A 22 5.50 -26.60 2.86
CA GLY A 22 5.72 -27.16 1.52
C GLY A 22 4.42 -27.52 0.77
N ASP A 23 3.25 -27.36 1.40
CA ASP A 23 1.98 -27.75 0.81
C ASP A 23 1.50 -26.71 -0.23
N LYS A 24 1.54 -27.13 -1.49
CA LYS A 24 1.17 -26.28 -2.65
C LYS A 24 -0.31 -25.86 -2.68
N LYS A 25 -1.17 -26.44 -1.82
CA LYS A 25 -2.58 -26.02 -1.77
C LYS A 25 -2.72 -24.54 -1.38
N TYR A 26 -1.89 -24.07 -0.44
CA TYR A 26 -1.92 -22.68 0.03
C TYR A 26 -1.58 -21.69 -1.07
N ILE A 27 -0.46 -21.91 -1.78
CA ILE A 27 -0.04 -20.99 -2.84
C ILE A 27 -0.95 -21.08 -4.08
N LYS A 28 -1.51 -22.25 -4.40
CA LYS A 28 -2.49 -22.41 -5.48
C LYS A 28 -3.76 -21.64 -5.20
N PHE A 29 -4.30 -21.76 -3.97
CA PHE A 29 -5.48 -21.02 -3.52
C PHE A 29 -5.22 -19.51 -3.59
N MET A 30 -4.14 -19.04 -2.96
CA MET A 30 -3.76 -17.63 -2.94
C MET A 30 -3.66 -17.05 -4.34
N ASN A 31 -2.93 -17.67 -5.25
CA ASN A 31 -2.75 -17.20 -6.62
C ASN A 31 -4.07 -17.10 -7.38
N ARG A 32 -4.97 -18.07 -7.21
CA ARG A 32 -6.29 -18.05 -7.84
C ARG A 32 -7.13 -16.87 -7.37
N GLU A 33 -7.23 -16.71 -6.04
CA GLU A 33 -8.05 -15.65 -5.44
C GLU A 33 -7.46 -14.26 -5.70
N TYR A 34 -6.13 -14.14 -5.65
CA TYR A 34 -5.46 -12.87 -5.94
C TYR A 34 -5.68 -12.41 -7.38
N LYS A 35 -5.49 -13.34 -8.35
CA LYS A 35 -5.70 -13.02 -9.77
C LYS A 35 -7.16 -12.68 -10.06
N ALA A 36 -8.11 -13.41 -9.48
CA ALA A 36 -9.54 -13.09 -9.61
C ALA A 36 -9.85 -11.69 -9.05
N THR A 37 -9.25 -11.33 -7.90
CA THR A 37 -9.39 -9.97 -7.33
C THR A 37 -8.75 -8.91 -8.23
N TYR A 38 -7.54 -9.18 -8.75
CA TYR A 38 -6.87 -8.29 -9.69
C TYR A 38 -7.73 -8.06 -10.95
N ASP A 39 -8.23 -9.11 -11.58
CA ASP A 39 -9.04 -9.03 -12.79
C ASP A 39 -10.34 -8.24 -12.57
N HIS A 40 -10.88 -8.27 -11.35
CA HIS A 40 -12.14 -7.61 -11.02
C HIS A 40 -11.98 -6.17 -10.52
N LEU A 41 -10.94 -5.87 -9.72
CA LEU A 41 -10.83 -4.61 -8.99
C LEU A 41 -9.69 -3.69 -9.47
N PHE A 42 -8.76 -4.20 -10.28
CA PHE A 42 -7.67 -3.38 -10.76
C PHE A 42 -8.09 -2.56 -11.97
N ASP A 43 -8.08 -1.24 -11.83
CA ASP A 43 -8.30 -0.31 -12.94
C ASP A 43 -7.02 -0.19 -13.77
N LYS A 44 -7.06 -0.68 -15.00
CA LYS A 44 -5.90 -0.72 -15.91
C LYS A 44 -5.54 0.64 -16.49
N GLU A 45 -6.46 1.60 -16.46
CA GLU A 45 -6.22 2.98 -16.90
C GLU A 45 -5.47 3.77 -15.83
N GLU A 46 -5.97 3.72 -14.60
CA GLU A 46 -5.37 4.43 -13.48
C GLU A 46 -4.25 3.65 -12.77
N ASN A 47 -4.12 2.35 -13.02
CA ASN A 47 -3.18 1.44 -12.34
C ASN A 47 -3.34 1.48 -10.81
N LEU A 48 -4.59 1.49 -10.34
CA LEU A 48 -4.99 1.51 -8.94
C LEU A 48 -6.09 0.48 -8.70
N PHE A 49 -6.25 0.07 -7.44
CA PHE A 49 -7.32 -0.83 -7.03
C PHE A 49 -8.52 -0.06 -6.51
N TYR A 50 -9.71 -0.38 -7.02
CA TYR A 50 -10.94 -0.06 -6.33
C TYR A 50 -11.03 -0.82 -5.01
N ARG A 51 -11.70 -0.23 -4.04
CA ARG A 51 -11.96 -0.93 -2.79
C ARG A 51 -12.86 -2.15 -2.97
N ASP A 52 -13.93 -1.98 -3.77
CA ASP A 52 -14.84 -3.03 -4.24
C ASP A 52 -15.70 -2.49 -5.41
N TRP A 53 -16.53 -3.36 -6.00
CA TRP A 53 -17.37 -3.05 -7.17
C TRP A 53 -18.34 -1.89 -6.98
N ARG A 54 -18.75 -1.55 -5.75
CA ARG A 54 -19.64 -0.42 -5.46
C ARG A 54 -19.05 0.93 -5.81
N TYR A 55 -17.73 1.01 -5.98
CA TYR A 55 -17.01 2.24 -6.32
C TYR A 55 -16.76 2.41 -7.82
N PHE A 56 -17.14 1.47 -8.70
CA PHE A 56 -16.86 1.57 -10.13
C PHE A 56 -17.52 2.79 -10.78
N ASP A 57 -18.76 3.07 -10.39
CA ASP A 57 -19.55 4.17 -10.95
C ASP A 57 -19.53 5.43 -10.07
N GLN A 58 -18.89 5.36 -8.90
CA GLN A 58 -18.75 6.53 -8.03
C GLN A 58 -17.66 7.46 -8.53
N ARG A 59 -17.87 8.75 -8.26
CA ARG A 59 -16.91 9.80 -8.60
C ARG A 59 -16.68 10.71 -7.40
N GLU A 60 -15.44 11.19 -7.30
CA GLU A 60 -15.07 12.24 -6.35
C GLU A 60 -15.67 13.61 -6.77
N ALA A 61 -15.57 14.60 -5.90
CA ALA A 61 -16.07 15.95 -6.16
C ALA A 61 -15.46 16.58 -7.43
N ASN A 62 -14.21 16.23 -7.77
CA ASN A 62 -13.53 16.66 -8.98
C ASN A 62 -13.89 15.83 -10.24
N GLY A 63 -14.86 14.91 -10.16
CA GLY A 63 -15.30 14.04 -11.25
C GLY A 63 -14.40 12.81 -11.51
N ARG A 64 -13.29 12.64 -10.78
CA ARG A 64 -12.38 11.51 -10.92
C ARG A 64 -12.94 10.25 -10.25
N LYS A 65 -12.42 9.08 -10.64
CA LYS A 65 -12.71 7.79 -10.02
C LYS A 65 -12.27 7.78 -8.54
N VAL A 66 -12.99 7.03 -7.71
CA VAL A 66 -12.70 6.94 -6.26
C VAL A 66 -11.66 5.86 -5.99
N PHE A 67 -10.44 6.25 -5.62
CA PHE A 67 -9.40 5.34 -5.20
C PHE A 67 -8.90 5.68 -3.80
N TRP A 68 -9.29 4.84 -2.85
CA TRP A 68 -8.93 5.01 -1.45
C TRP A 68 -7.44 4.77 -1.22
N GLY A 69 -6.75 5.79 -0.68
CA GLY A 69 -5.30 5.77 -0.47
C GLY A 69 -4.86 4.60 0.42
N ARG A 70 -5.46 4.46 1.60
CA ARG A 70 -5.14 3.34 2.51
C ARG A 70 -5.42 1.97 1.89
N GLY A 71 -6.49 1.83 1.10
CA GLY A 71 -6.79 0.57 0.40
C GLY A 71 -5.65 0.15 -0.53
N ASN A 72 -5.16 1.08 -1.34
CA ASN A 72 -4.00 0.85 -2.22
C ASN A 72 -2.69 0.66 -1.44
N GLY A 73 -2.52 1.38 -0.33
CA GLY A 73 -1.40 1.18 0.60
C GLY A 73 -1.35 -0.25 1.16
N TRP A 74 -2.49 -0.80 1.60
CA TRP A 74 -2.59 -2.19 2.05
C TRP A 74 -2.23 -3.20 0.96
N VAL A 75 -2.67 -2.96 -0.29
CA VAL A 75 -2.30 -3.83 -1.42
C VAL A 75 -0.78 -3.81 -1.63
N LEU A 76 -0.16 -2.63 -1.58
CA LEU A 76 1.30 -2.49 -1.70
C LEU A 76 2.05 -3.19 -0.58
N GLY A 77 1.64 -2.98 0.68
CA GLY A 77 2.23 -3.68 1.83
C GLY A 77 2.07 -5.19 1.72
N GLY A 78 0.89 -5.66 1.30
CA GLY A 78 0.64 -7.08 1.06
C GLY A 78 1.50 -7.66 -0.06
N LEU A 79 1.71 -6.93 -1.15
CA LEU A 79 2.61 -7.35 -2.24
C LEU A 79 4.07 -7.46 -1.77
N ALA A 80 4.54 -6.48 -0.99
CA ALA A 80 5.90 -6.54 -0.40
C ALA A 80 6.05 -7.79 0.48
N GLU A 81 5.08 -8.09 1.34
CA GLU A 81 5.13 -9.28 2.20
C GLU A 81 5.03 -10.60 1.40
N ILE A 82 4.25 -10.65 0.31
CA ILE A 82 4.24 -11.80 -0.60
C ILE A 82 5.62 -11.99 -1.22
N LEU A 83 6.22 -10.93 -1.74
CA LEU A 83 7.51 -10.98 -2.43
C LEU A 83 8.67 -11.30 -1.50
N LYS A 84 8.61 -10.92 -0.22
CA LYS A 84 9.59 -11.34 0.80
C LYS A 84 9.63 -12.86 0.99
N GLU A 85 8.48 -13.48 1.01
CA GLU A 85 8.35 -14.92 1.34
C GLU A 85 8.36 -15.83 0.10
N LEU A 86 7.83 -15.34 -1.03
CA LEU A 86 7.67 -16.17 -2.22
C LEU A 86 9.03 -16.53 -2.83
N PRO A 87 9.34 -17.85 -3.02
CA PRO A 87 10.60 -18.26 -3.59
C PRO A 87 10.89 -17.58 -4.94
N ALA A 88 12.16 -17.22 -5.17
CA ALA A 88 12.58 -16.53 -6.40
C ALA A 88 12.24 -17.31 -7.69
N LYS A 89 12.19 -18.64 -7.62
CA LYS A 89 11.86 -19.53 -8.76
C LYS A 89 10.36 -19.84 -8.88
N ASP A 90 9.49 -19.25 -8.03
CA ASP A 90 8.05 -19.48 -8.17
C ASP A 90 7.55 -18.86 -9.47
N LYS A 91 6.79 -19.65 -10.24
CA LYS A 91 6.28 -19.23 -11.57
C LYS A 91 5.35 -18.02 -11.55
N ASN A 92 4.76 -17.69 -10.42
CA ASN A 92 3.86 -16.53 -10.29
C ASN A 92 4.58 -15.29 -9.76
N ARG A 93 5.86 -15.40 -9.33
CA ARG A 93 6.61 -14.29 -8.75
C ARG A 93 6.66 -13.08 -9.68
N LYS A 94 6.92 -13.31 -10.97
CA LYS A 94 6.95 -12.26 -11.99
C LYS A 94 5.66 -11.44 -12.02
N PHE A 95 4.50 -12.07 -11.92
CA PHE A 95 3.20 -11.36 -11.88
C PHE A 95 3.12 -10.39 -10.69
N TYR A 96 3.57 -10.82 -9.50
CA TYR A 96 3.56 -9.97 -8.31
C TYR A 96 4.59 -8.84 -8.38
N GLU A 97 5.77 -9.10 -8.93
CA GLU A 97 6.81 -8.08 -9.17
C GLU A 97 6.32 -7.00 -10.16
N GLU A 98 5.78 -7.40 -11.29
CA GLU A 98 5.25 -6.48 -12.30
C GLU A 98 4.09 -5.62 -11.75
N LEU A 99 3.19 -6.23 -10.99
CA LEU A 99 2.09 -5.52 -10.34
C LEU A 99 2.60 -4.55 -9.27
N PHE A 100 3.55 -4.98 -8.45
CA PHE A 100 4.18 -4.14 -7.42
C PHE A 100 4.83 -2.90 -8.05
N VAL A 101 5.69 -3.09 -9.05
CA VAL A 101 6.36 -1.98 -9.77
C VAL A 101 5.35 -1.04 -10.40
N LYS A 102 4.32 -1.58 -11.06
CA LYS A 102 3.26 -0.79 -11.71
C LYS A 102 2.52 0.09 -10.70
N LEU A 103 2.12 -0.47 -9.57
CA LEU A 103 1.40 0.25 -8.52
C LEU A 103 2.30 1.27 -7.83
N CYS A 104 3.56 0.92 -7.49
CA CYS A 104 4.54 1.86 -6.94
C CYS A 104 4.78 3.05 -7.89
N THR A 105 4.94 2.79 -9.18
CA THR A 105 5.13 3.84 -10.19
C THR A 105 3.91 4.79 -10.26
N ARG A 106 2.71 4.24 -10.11
CA ARG A 106 1.49 5.06 -10.11
C ARG A 106 1.38 5.90 -8.87
N VAL A 107 1.50 5.31 -7.68
CA VAL A 107 1.37 6.06 -6.42
C VAL A 107 2.47 7.10 -6.26
N ALA A 108 3.68 6.85 -6.74
CA ALA A 108 4.76 7.83 -6.72
C ALA A 108 4.37 9.16 -7.38
N LYS A 109 3.63 9.11 -8.50
CA LYS A 109 3.12 10.30 -9.21
C LYS A 109 1.98 11.02 -8.49
N LEU A 110 1.45 10.44 -7.43
CA LEU A 110 0.31 10.96 -6.66
C LEU A 110 0.72 11.50 -5.28
N GLN A 111 2.03 11.58 -5.00
CA GLN A 111 2.51 12.20 -3.77
C GLN A 111 2.21 13.69 -3.76
N ASN A 112 1.58 14.19 -2.72
CA ASN A 112 1.24 15.60 -2.60
C ASN A 112 2.45 16.47 -2.21
N ALA A 113 2.28 17.79 -2.31
CA ALA A 113 3.35 18.75 -2.03
C ALA A 113 3.86 18.66 -0.58
N ASP A 114 2.99 18.31 0.36
CA ASP A 114 3.31 18.10 1.79
C ASP A 114 4.04 16.77 2.07
N GLY A 115 4.22 15.92 1.06
CA GLY A 115 4.90 14.63 1.17
C GLY A 115 3.97 13.46 1.53
N PHE A 116 2.75 13.73 1.93
CA PHE A 116 1.77 12.69 2.21
C PHE A 116 1.07 12.18 0.93
N TRP A 117 0.44 11.02 1.04
CA TRP A 117 -0.67 10.59 0.20
C TRP A 117 -1.93 10.76 1.02
N HIS A 118 -2.92 11.46 0.46
CA HIS A 118 -4.16 11.77 1.14
C HIS A 118 -5.18 10.64 1.04
N ALA A 119 -6.31 10.76 1.75
CA ALA A 119 -7.30 9.69 1.84
C ALA A 119 -7.88 9.29 0.47
N SER A 120 -8.11 10.24 -0.45
CA SER A 120 -8.37 9.96 -1.86
C SER A 120 -7.13 10.25 -2.70
N LEU A 121 -6.70 9.26 -3.50
CA LEU A 121 -5.51 9.38 -4.35
C LEU A 121 -5.71 10.31 -5.55
N LEU A 122 -6.92 10.45 -6.06
CA LEU A 122 -7.21 11.27 -7.24
C LEU A 122 -7.95 12.58 -6.92
N ASP A 123 -8.34 12.78 -5.66
CA ASP A 123 -8.97 14.03 -5.20
C ASP A 123 -8.45 14.46 -3.82
N PRO A 124 -7.15 14.75 -3.71
CA PRO A 124 -6.58 15.17 -2.43
C PRO A 124 -7.16 16.52 -1.95
N ALA A 125 -7.68 17.36 -2.85
CA ALA A 125 -8.25 18.64 -2.49
C ALA A 125 -9.52 18.51 -1.63
N SER A 126 -10.34 17.49 -1.87
CA SER A 126 -11.50 17.18 -1.03
C SER A 126 -11.13 16.58 0.32
N TYR A 127 -9.89 16.09 0.47
CA TYR A 127 -9.34 15.48 1.69
C TYR A 127 -7.99 16.09 2.05
N PRO A 128 -7.93 17.40 2.40
CA PRO A 128 -6.68 18.15 2.50
C PRO A 128 -5.84 17.78 3.73
N SER A 129 -6.38 17.02 4.67
CA SER A 129 -5.63 16.57 5.84
C SER A 129 -4.60 15.50 5.47
N PRO A 130 -3.43 15.47 6.12
CA PRO A 130 -2.53 14.32 6.07
C PRO A 130 -3.28 13.01 6.31
N GLU A 131 -2.87 11.93 5.65
CA GLU A 131 -3.37 10.58 5.94
C GLU A 131 -2.17 9.65 6.12
N THR A 132 -1.84 9.38 7.37
CA THR A 132 -0.61 8.70 7.73
C THR A 132 -0.66 7.21 7.40
N SER A 133 -1.82 6.55 7.53
CA SER A 133 -1.89 5.11 7.26
C SER A 133 -1.63 4.76 5.79
N CYS A 134 -2.11 5.57 4.84
CA CYS A 134 -1.76 5.43 3.44
C CYS A 134 -0.26 5.65 3.23
N THR A 135 0.24 6.75 3.77
CA THR A 135 1.64 7.17 3.61
C THR A 135 2.60 6.12 4.15
N THR A 136 2.35 5.56 5.34
CA THR A 136 3.23 4.56 5.95
C THR A 136 3.33 3.26 5.13
N PHE A 137 2.23 2.75 4.59
CA PHE A 137 2.27 1.57 3.72
C PHE A 137 3.00 1.84 2.41
N ILE A 138 2.81 3.02 1.81
CA ILE A 138 3.51 3.38 0.58
C ILE A 138 5.01 3.55 0.85
N VAL A 139 5.39 4.26 1.91
CA VAL A 139 6.80 4.41 2.34
C VAL A 139 7.46 3.05 2.57
N TYR A 140 6.77 2.13 3.27
CA TYR A 140 7.24 0.76 3.47
C TYR A 140 7.48 0.05 2.13
N ALA A 141 6.51 0.10 1.22
CA ALA A 141 6.62 -0.56 -0.08
C ALA A 141 7.76 0.03 -0.94
N LEU A 142 7.89 1.36 -0.98
CA LEU A 142 8.97 2.01 -1.73
C LEU A 142 10.35 1.64 -1.17
N ALA A 143 10.52 1.67 0.15
CA ALA A 143 11.78 1.29 0.79
C ALA A 143 12.12 -0.19 0.50
N TYR A 144 11.17 -1.10 0.66
CA TYR A 144 11.32 -2.51 0.30
C TYR A 144 11.71 -2.67 -1.17
N GLY A 145 10.99 -2.02 -2.09
CA GLY A 145 11.24 -2.13 -3.52
C GLY A 145 12.64 -1.65 -3.94
N ILE A 146 13.15 -0.59 -3.31
CA ILE A 146 14.52 -0.10 -3.52
C ILE A 146 15.54 -1.11 -2.97
N ASN A 147 15.34 -1.62 -1.75
CA ASN A 147 16.23 -2.58 -1.12
C ASN A 147 16.38 -3.88 -1.92
N GLU A 148 15.30 -4.34 -2.53
CA GLU A 148 15.26 -5.58 -3.34
C GLU A 148 15.62 -5.34 -4.83
N GLY A 149 15.96 -4.11 -5.21
CA GLY A 149 16.28 -3.76 -6.61
C GLY A 149 15.10 -3.87 -7.58
N LEU A 150 13.87 -3.88 -7.07
CA LEU A 150 12.65 -3.86 -7.88
C LEU A 150 12.31 -2.46 -8.39
N LEU A 151 12.73 -1.44 -7.67
CA LEU A 151 12.53 -0.03 -7.98
C LEU A 151 13.89 0.66 -8.17
N ASP A 152 13.98 1.49 -9.21
CA ASP A 152 15.18 2.31 -9.46
C ASP A 152 15.40 3.31 -8.32
N LYS A 153 16.57 3.23 -7.68
CA LYS A 153 16.89 4.02 -6.49
C LYS A 153 16.85 5.52 -6.78
N ASP A 154 17.43 5.94 -7.89
CA ASP A 154 17.57 7.38 -8.19
C ASP A 154 16.18 8.02 -8.42
N THR A 155 15.27 7.28 -9.02
CA THR A 155 13.89 7.71 -9.25
C THR A 155 13.05 7.74 -7.96
N PHE A 156 13.14 6.69 -7.12
CA PHE A 156 12.20 6.51 -6.02
C PHE A 156 12.70 7.01 -4.66
N LEU A 157 14.01 7.15 -4.45
CA LEU A 157 14.56 7.61 -3.18
C LEU A 157 14.11 9.02 -2.79
N PRO A 158 14.07 10.03 -3.68
CA PRO A 158 13.56 11.35 -3.32
C PRO A 158 12.09 11.32 -2.84
N ILE A 159 11.25 10.49 -3.47
CA ILE A 159 9.84 10.31 -3.11
C ILE A 159 9.72 9.64 -1.75
N LEU A 160 10.50 8.58 -1.53
CA LEU A 160 10.58 7.87 -0.26
C LEU A 160 10.98 8.80 0.88
N VAL A 161 12.06 9.56 0.72
CA VAL A 161 12.57 10.48 1.75
C VAL A 161 11.54 11.55 2.09
N LYS A 162 10.88 12.11 1.08
CA LYS A 162 9.81 13.09 1.27
C LYS A 162 8.63 12.50 2.05
N GLY A 163 8.20 11.28 1.70
CA GLY A 163 7.14 10.57 2.42
C GLY A 163 7.53 10.18 3.85
N TRP A 164 8.79 9.76 4.06
CA TRP A 164 9.33 9.46 5.37
C TRP A 164 9.32 10.70 6.28
N ASN A 165 9.84 11.82 5.80
CA ASN A 165 9.85 13.07 6.58
C ASN A 165 8.43 13.55 6.89
N ALA A 166 7.49 13.41 5.95
CA ALA A 166 6.10 13.74 6.17
C ALA A 166 5.49 12.92 7.31
N GLN A 167 5.62 11.59 7.29
CA GLN A 167 5.05 10.74 8.35
C GLN A 167 5.73 10.92 9.70
N VAL A 168 7.04 11.23 9.74
CA VAL A 168 7.75 11.57 10.98
C VAL A 168 7.20 12.86 11.59
N SER A 169 6.84 13.85 10.77
CA SER A 169 6.20 15.10 11.26
C SER A 169 4.81 14.88 11.88
N ALA A 170 4.19 13.73 11.60
CA ALA A 170 2.91 13.32 12.19
C ALA A 170 3.06 12.67 13.58
N VAL A 171 4.28 12.37 14.02
CA VAL A 171 4.56 11.89 15.37
C VAL A 171 4.57 13.10 16.31
N ASP A 172 3.81 13.05 17.37
CA ASP A 172 3.79 14.13 18.38
C ASP A 172 4.89 13.93 19.45
N ALA A 173 4.98 14.88 20.38
CA ALA A 173 6.03 14.90 21.41
C ALA A 173 6.00 13.67 22.33
N ASP A 174 4.84 13.03 22.48
CA ASP A 174 4.65 11.82 23.30
C ASP A 174 4.91 10.53 22.50
N GLY A 175 5.35 10.65 21.24
CA GLY A 175 5.64 9.51 20.35
C GLY A 175 4.40 8.90 19.70
N LYS A 176 3.25 9.54 19.79
CA LYS A 176 2.00 9.07 19.16
C LYS A 176 1.98 9.45 17.68
N LEU A 177 1.76 8.47 16.82
CA LEU A 177 1.53 8.68 15.39
C LEU A 177 0.11 9.19 15.17
N GLY A 178 -0.03 10.41 14.69
CA GLY A 178 -1.31 11.04 14.38
C GLY A 178 -1.76 10.85 12.93
N TYR A 179 -2.92 11.42 12.60
CA TYR A 179 -3.53 11.41 11.26
C TYR A 179 -3.74 10.01 10.66
N VAL A 180 -3.94 9.00 11.49
CA VAL A 180 -4.29 7.65 11.04
C VAL A 180 -5.80 7.55 10.91
N GLN A 181 -6.31 7.40 9.68
CA GLN A 181 -7.74 7.27 9.45
C GLN A 181 -8.31 6.05 10.20
N PRO A 182 -9.36 6.17 11.01
CA PRO A 182 -9.99 5.04 11.69
C PRO A 182 -10.50 3.96 10.73
N ILE A 183 -10.79 2.78 11.25
CA ILE A 183 -11.33 1.67 10.47
C ILE A 183 -12.53 2.14 9.65
N GLY A 184 -12.48 1.91 8.34
CA GLY A 184 -13.47 2.41 7.39
C GLY A 184 -13.39 1.70 6.05
N ALA A 185 -14.13 2.21 5.07
CA ALA A 185 -14.30 1.60 3.76
C ALA A 185 -13.97 2.53 2.59
N ASP A 186 -13.79 3.81 2.84
CA ASP A 186 -13.71 4.88 1.84
C ASP A 186 -12.82 6.03 2.35
N PRO A 187 -12.47 6.98 1.48
CA PRO A 187 -11.80 8.21 1.90
C PRO A 187 -12.64 8.98 2.90
N LYS A 188 -12.02 9.44 3.99
CA LYS A 188 -12.65 10.30 5.01
C LYS A 188 -11.67 11.32 5.53
N LYS A 189 -12.20 12.41 6.08
CA LYS A 189 -11.40 13.43 6.75
C LYS A 189 -10.71 12.83 7.98
N VAL A 190 -9.45 13.20 8.17
CA VAL A 190 -8.59 12.72 9.25
C VAL A 190 -8.14 13.91 10.09
N THR A 191 -7.95 13.70 11.38
CA THR A 191 -7.44 14.72 12.30
C THR A 191 -6.17 14.23 13.01
N ARG A 192 -5.36 15.15 13.54
CA ARG A 192 -4.09 14.82 14.22
C ARG A 192 -4.27 13.82 15.37
N ASN A 193 -5.40 13.88 16.08
CA ASN A 193 -5.61 13.02 17.25
C ASN A 193 -6.00 11.56 16.89
N MET A 194 -6.34 11.28 15.63
CA MET A 194 -6.69 9.95 15.18
C MET A 194 -5.45 9.08 15.05
N THR A 195 -5.45 7.93 15.71
CA THR A 195 -4.39 6.91 15.64
C THR A 195 -4.98 5.51 15.67
N GLU A 196 -4.30 4.56 15.03
CA GLU A 196 -4.70 3.16 14.95
C GLU A 196 -3.45 2.28 14.87
N VAL A 197 -3.51 1.11 15.47
CA VAL A 197 -2.36 0.19 15.58
C VAL A 197 -1.77 -0.23 14.24
N TYR A 198 -2.60 -0.37 13.21
CA TYR A 198 -2.10 -0.76 11.88
C TYR A 198 -1.27 0.34 11.20
N GLY A 199 -1.58 1.62 11.45
CA GLY A 199 -0.75 2.74 10.98
C GLY A 199 0.62 2.74 11.65
N VAL A 200 0.65 2.52 12.97
CA VAL A 200 1.91 2.39 13.73
C VAL A 200 2.71 1.18 13.23
N GLY A 201 2.06 0.03 13.01
CA GLY A 201 2.73 -1.15 12.47
C GLY A 201 3.40 -0.88 11.12
N ALA A 202 2.69 -0.26 10.18
CA ALA A 202 3.24 0.09 8.87
C ALA A 202 4.37 1.13 8.95
N PHE A 203 4.26 2.11 9.88
CA PHE A 203 5.33 3.08 10.16
C PHE A 203 6.62 2.38 10.59
N LEU A 204 6.52 1.44 11.53
CA LEU A 204 7.68 0.67 12.01
C LEU A 204 8.26 -0.23 10.92
N MET A 205 7.43 -0.87 10.10
CA MET A 205 7.88 -1.66 8.96
C MET A 205 8.67 -0.80 7.96
N GLY A 206 8.18 0.39 7.64
CA GLY A 206 8.88 1.37 6.79
C GLY A 206 10.21 1.80 7.40
N GLY A 207 10.23 2.09 8.71
CA GLY A 207 11.45 2.45 9.44
C GLY A 207 12.50 1.33 9.41
N CYS A 208 12.08 0.07 9.55
CA CYS A 208 12.98 -1.09 9.43
C CYS A 208 13.61 -1.19 8.03
N GLU A 209 12.84 -0.98 6.96
CA GLU A 209 13.38 -1.02 5.59
C GLU A 209 14.33 0.16 5.33
N ILE A 210 14.01 1.37 5.81
CA ILE A 210 14.90 2.54 5.69
C ILE A 210 16.21 2.34 6.47
N TYR A 211 16.13 1.76 7.66
CA TYR A 211 17.33 1.43 8.45
C TYR A 211 18.27 0.47 7.73
N LYS A 212 17.74 -0.51 6.96
CA LYS A 212 18.56 -1.39 6.12
C LYS A 212 19.32 -0.63 5.03
N MET A 213 18.71 0.43 4.46
CA MET A 213 19.34 1.26 3.41
C MET A 213 20.51 2.11 3.94
N ALA A 214 20.54 2.40 5.26
CA ALA A 214 21.56 3.22 5.90
C ALA A 214 22.80 2.41 6.34
N ARG A 215 22.77 1.09 6.19
CA ARG A 215 23.88 0.18 6.50
C ARG A 215 24.63 -0.22 5.25
#